data_e25b79606b4cde0f43394bedc8088a18
#
_entry.id   e25b79606b4cde0f43394bedc8088a18
#
_cell.length_a   1.000
_cell.length_b   1.000
_cell.length_c   1.000
_cell.angle_alpha   90.00
_cell.angle_beta   90.00
_cell.angle_gamma   90.00
#
_symmetry.space_group_name_H-M   'P 1'
#
loop_
_entity.id
_entity.type
_entity.pdbx_description
1 polymer ?
#
loop_
_entity_poly.entity_id
_entity_poly.type
_entity_poly.pdbx_seq_one_letter_code
_entity_poly.pdbx_strand_id
1 'polypeptide(L)'
;MQLLISDEQRQVEVKAEITALIKEALEKVLEEEGFSRDFIDVAEVSMVFVDDEKMAVLNERYRGVVGTTDVLSFPMMDDEDVDGFQDEFLLGDIVISVPRALEQAQEYGHPFVKEMLFLAVHGMLHLLGYDHELEDDAKRMISKEKKVLNMIGPVVEHDGDGRTKI
;
A
#
# COMPACT_ATOMS: atom_id res chain seq x y z
N MET A 1 -9.46 11.41 -0.28
CA MET A 1 -8.22 10.98 -0.97
C MET A 1 -8.57 10.38 -2.33
N GLN A 2 -7.78 10.66 -3.31
CA GLN A 2 -7.89 10.04 -4.63
C GLN A 2 -6.83 8.95 -4.78
N LEU A 3 -7.27 7.74 -5.15
CA LEU A 3 -6.40 6.61 -5.45
C LEU A 3 -6.48 6.33 -6.95
N LEU A 4 -5.38 6.58 -7.65
CA LEU A 4 -5.25 6.31 -9.09
C LEU A 4 -4.57 4.97 -9.28
N ILE A 5 -5.28 4.01 -9.87
CA ILE A 5 -4.77 2.65 -10.07
C ILE A 5 -4.52 2.40 -11.55
N SER A 6 -3.32 1.91 -11.86
CA SER A 6 -2.96 1.37 -13.16
C SER A 6 -2.62 -0.12 -12.99
N ASP A 7 -3.43 -0.99 -13.58
CA ASP A 7 -3.19 -2.43 -13.57
C ASP A 7 -2.48 -2.84 -14.85
N GLU A 8 -1.17 -3.09 -14.74
CA GLU A 8 -0.30 -3.44 -15.86
C GLU A 8 0.05 -4.93 -15.90
N GLN A 9 -0.70 -5.78 -15.17
CA GLN A 9 -0.48 -7.22 -15.15
C GLN A 9 -1.78 -7.95 -15.52
N ARG A 10 -1.68 -9.22 -15.92
CA ARG A 10 -2.83 -10.04 -16.34
C ARG A 10 -2.87 -11.41 -15.68
N GLN A 11 -2.03 -11.65 -14.69
CA GLN A 11 -1.92 -12.97 -14.06
C GLN A 11 -2.94 -13.19 -12.95
N VAL A 12 -3.27 -12.11 -12.21
CA VAL A 12 -4.17 -12.18 -11.06
C VAL A 12 -5.20 -11.05 -11.15
N GLU A 13 -6.47 -11.40 -11.06
CA GLU A 13 -7.53 -10.40 -11.01
C GLU A 13 -7.55 -9.70 -9.66
N VAL A 14 -7.49 -8.37 -9.68
CA VAL A 14 -7.69 -7.54 -8.49
C VAL A 14 -9.08 -6.94 -8.57
N LYS A 15 -10.01 -7.48 -7.79
CA LYS A 15 -11.41 -7.07 -7.81
C LYS A 15 -11.60 -5.66 -7.25
N ALA A 16 -12.66 -4.99 -7.69
CA ALA A 16 -13.01 -3.64 -7.26
C ALA A 16 -13.20 -3.53 -5.74
N GLU A 17 -13.67 -4.59 -5.08
CA GLU A 17 -13.81 -4.65 -3.62
C GLU A 17 -12.45 -4.51 -2.92
N ILE A 18 -11.41 -5.10 -3.49
CA ILE A 18 -10.05 -5.02 -2.94
C ILE A 18 -9.51 -3.59 -3.09
N THR A 19 -9.67 -2.97 -4.25
CA THR A 19 -9.21 -1.59 -4.46
C THR A 19 -9.95 -0.59 -3.58
N ALA A 20 -11.25 -0.82 -3.33
CA ALA A 20 -12.03 -0.01 -2.40
C ALA A 20 -11.51 -0.14 -0.95
N LEU A 21 -11.18 -1.35 -0.51
CA LEU A 21 -10.60 -1.58 0.81
C LEU A 21 -9.20 -0.97 0.93
N ILE A 22 -8.40 -1.04 -0.13
CA ILE A 22 -7.09 -0.38 -0.17
C ILE A 22 -7.25 1.12 0.04
N LYS A 23 -8.16 1.76 -0.68
CA LYS A 23 -8.41 3.19 -0.53
C LYS A 23 -8.82 3.53 0.91
N GLU A 24 -9.73 2.77 1.48
CA GLU A 24 -10.14 2.94 2.87
C GLU A 24 -8.97 2.80 3.84
N ALA A 25 -8.12 1.80 3.65
CA ALA A 25 -6.93 1.59 4.47
C ALA A 25 -5.94 2.76 4.38
N LEU A 26 -5.69 3.28 3.18
CA LEU A 26 -4.79 4.42 3.01
C LEU A 26 -5.34 5.70 3.64
N GLU A 27 -6.64 5.94 3.53
CA GLU A 27 -7.29 7.06 4.24
C GLU A 27 -7.16 6.91 5.76
N LYS A 28 -7.30 5.69 6.29
CA LYS A 28 -7.10 5.41 7.71
C LYS A 28 -5.68 5.69 8.18
N VAL A 29 -4.69 5.38 7.35
CA VAL A 29 -3.28 5.75 7.65
C VAL A 29 -3.17 7.26 7.83
N LEU A 30 -3.71 8.04 6.91
CA LEU A 30 -3.66 9.51 6.99
C LEU A 30 -4.39 10.05 8.22
N GLU A 31 -5.56 9.52 8.55
CA GLU A 31 -6.32 9.89 9.75
C GLU A 31 -5.51 9.60 11.02
N GLU A 32 -4.93 8.42 11.13
CA GLU A 32 -4.13 8.00 12.29
C GLU A 32 -2.82 8.79 12.44
N GLU A 33 -2.28 9.30 11.34
CA GLU A 33 -1.11 10.17 11.34
C GLU A 33 -1.45 11.63 11.66
N GLY A 34 -2.71 11.96 11.87
CA GLY A 34 -3.15 13.28 12.30
C GLY A 34 -3.35 14.29 11.19
N PHE A 35 -3.40 13.86 9.93
CA PHE A 35 -3.71 14.76 8.83
C PHE A 35 -5.17 15.24 8.91
N SER A 36 -5.39 16.52 8.57
CA SER A 36 -6.71 17.10 8.57
C SER A 36 -7.59 16.49 7.46
N ARG A 37 -8.91 16.56 7.64
CA ARG A 37 -9.85 16.12 6.60
C ARG A 37 -9.66 16.90 5.30
N ASP A 38 -9.38 18.18 5.39
CA ASP A 38 -9.14 19.03 4.21
C ASP A 38 -7.90 18.55 3.43
N PHE A 39 -6.84 18.16 4.12
CA PHE A 39 -5.65 17.57 3.49
C PHE A 39 -5.96 16.22 2.86
N ILE A 40 -6.66 15.35 3.58
CA ILE A 40 -7.02 14.01 3.08
C ILE A 40 -7.87 14.11 1.82
N ASP A 41 -8.78 15.09 1.75
CA ASP A 41 -9.65 15.27 0.59
C ASP A 41 -8.87 15.63 -0.69
N VAL A 42 -7.72 16.31 -0.57
CA VAL A 42 -6.88 16.68 -1.72
C VAL A 42 -5.69 15.74 -1.94
N ALA A 43 -5.44 14.82 -1.01
CA ALA A 43 -4.34 13.87 -1.12
C ALA A 43 -4.59 12.86 -2.25
N GLU A 44 -3.52 12.55 -2.97
CA GLU A 44 -3.55 11.61 -4.10
C GLU A 44 -2.41 10.60 -3.98
N VAL A 45 -2.71 9.35 -4.26
CA VAL A 45 -1.72 8.26 -4.34
C VAL A 45 -1.89 7.58 -5.68
N SER A 46 -0.78 7.38 -6.38
CA SER A 46 -0.72 6.55 -7.57
C SER A 46 -0.32 5.13 -7.19
N MET A 47 -1.07 4.13 -7.63
CA MET A 47 -0.79 2.72 -7.35
C MET A 47 -0.72 1.95 -8.65
N VAL A 48 0.36 1.20 -8.84
CA VAL A 48 0.60 0.42 -10.05
C VAL A 48 0.70 -1.05 -9.68
N PHE A 49 -0.10 -1.88 -10.33
CA PHE A 49 -0.02 -3.33 -10.21
C PHE A 49 0.80 -3.88 -11.36
N VAL A 50 1.85 -4.61 -11.03
CA VAL A 50 2.77 -5.19 -12.01
C VAL A 50 2.91 -6.69 -11.77
N ASP A 51 3.47 -7.39 -12.76
CA ASP A 51 3.92 -8.76 -12.57
C ASP A 51 5.32 -8.79 -11.92
N ASP A 52 5.76 -9.99 -11.57
CA ASP A 52 7.02 -10.19 -10.85
C ASP A 52 8.25 -9.86 -11.72
N GLU A 53 8.15 -10.09 -13.02
CA GLU A 53 9.20 -9.77 -13.98
C GLU A 53 9.41 -8.25 -14.09
N LYS A 54 8.33 -7.49 -14.22
CA LYS A 54 8.37 -6.03 -14.23
C LYS A 54 8.88 -5.49 -12.90
N MET A 55 8.48 -6.08 -11.79
CA MET A 55 8.94 -5.69 -10.46
C MET A 55 10.45 -5.88 -10.33
N ALA A 56 11.00 -6.97 -10.84
CA ALA A 56 12.44 -7.22 -10.83
C ALA A 56 13.22 -6.14 -11.60
N VAL A 57 12.71 -5.71 -12.75
CA VAL A 57 13.28 -4.62 -13.54
C VAL A 57 13.29 -3.31 -12.74
N LEU A 58 12.16 -2.97 -12.12
CA LEU A 58 12.03 -1.74 -11.32
C LEU A 58 12.93 -1.76 -10.08
N ASN A 59 13.03 -2.91 -9.42
CA ASN A 59 13.85 -3.07 -8.23
C ASN A 59 15.35 -2.87 -8.54
N GLU A 60 15.83 -3.44 -9.63
CA GLU A 60 17.20 -3.25 -10.07
C GLU A 60 17.47 -1.81 -10.50
N ARG A 61 16.55 -1.22 -11.28
CA ARG A 61 16.71 0.13 -11.83
C ARG A 61 16.72 1.21 -10.75
N TYR A 62 15.80 1.13 -9.77
CA TYR A 62 15.57 2.21 -8.81
C TYR A 62 16.19 1.96 -7.43
N ARG A 63 16.48 0.71 -7.06
CA ARG A 63 17.11 0.35 -5.79
C ARG A 63 18.49 -0.27 -5.95
N GLY A 64 18.89 -0.62 -7.17
CA GLY A 64 20.15 -1.31 -7.42
C GLY A 64 20.20 -2.74 -6.87
N VAL A 65 19.04 -3.33 -6.57
CA VAL A 65 18.94 -4.69 -6.01
C VAL A 65 18.52 -5.65 -7.12
N VAL A 66 19.32 -6.70 -7.33
CA VAL A 66 19.00 -7.76 -8.29
C VAL A 66 17.94 -8.69 -7.69
N GLY A 67 16.91 -8.98 -8.48
CA GLY A 67 15.81 -9.84 -8.07
C GLY A 67 14.52 -9.05 -7.85
N THR A 68 13.44 -9.78 -7.55
CA THR A 68 12.14 -9.18 -7.37
C THR A 68 11.88 -8.76 -5.93
N THR A 69 10.82 -7.99 -5.73
CA THR A 69 10.30 -7.65 -4.41
C THR A 69 8.77 -7.61 -4.50
N ASP A 70 8.10 -7.47 -3.37
CA ASP A 70 6.64 -7.42 -3.30
C ASP A 70 6.07 -6.01 -3.52
N VAL A 71 6.70 -4.99 -2.93
CA VAL A 71 6.23 -3.62 -2.98
C VAL A 71 7.41 -2.64 -3.08
N LEU A 72 7.21 -1.59 -3.88
CA LEU A 72 8.12 -0.43 -3.96
C LEU A 72 7.31 0.84 -3.70
N SER A 73 7.93 1.80 -3.01
CA SER A 73 7.33 3.09 -2.72
C SER A 73 8.25 4.22 -3.18
N PHE A 74 7.67 5.21 -3.83
CA PHE A 74 8.39 6.37 -4.35
C PHE A 74 7.75 7.65 -3.80
N PRO A 75 8.24 8.16 -2.64
CA PRO A 75 7.71 9.40 -2.06
C PRO A 75 7.92 10.60 -2.98
N MET A 76 6.92 11.47 -3.09
CA MET A 76 6.96 12.70 -3.88
C MET A 76 6.65 13.95 -3.04
N MET A 77 6.47 13.77 -1.72
CA MET A 77 6.19 14.85 -0.80
C MET A 77 7.49 15.46 -0.30
N ASP A 78 7.73 16.74 -0.61
CA ASP A 78 8.78 17.54 0.00
C ASP A 78 8.20 18.33 1.17
N ASP A 79 9.00 18.56 2.23
CA ASP A 79 8.59 19.32 3.41
C ASP A 79 8.14 20.75 3.08
N GLU A 80 8.57 21.28 1.94
CA GLU A 80 8.22 22.61 1.46
C GLU A 80 6.82 22.68 0.82
N ASP A 81 6.26 21.55 0.43
CA ASP A 81 4.98 21.48 -0.29
C ASP A 81 3.75 21.51 0.64
N VAL A 82 3.94 21.40 1.95
CA VAL A 82 2.85 21.28 2.93
C VAL A 82 2.10 22.62 3.17
N ASP A 83 2.69 23.75 2.81
CA ASP A 83 2.16 25.09 3.08
C ASP A 83 1.44 25.73 1.89
N GLY A 84 1.31 25.04 0.75
CA GLY A 84 0.65 25.57 -0.44
C GLY A 84 -0.82 25.15 -0.57
N PHE A 85 -1.69 26.11 -0.90
CA PHE A 85 -3.05 25.82 -1.34
C PHE A 85 -2.99 25.13 -2.71
N GLN A 86 -2.89 23.79 -2.70
CA GLN A 86 -2.99 23.00 -3.92
C GLN A 86 -4.31 22.24 -3.92
N ASP A 87 -5.00 22.24 -5.06
CA ASP A 87 -6.24 21.48 -5.23
C ASP A 87 -5.97 19.97 -5.26
N GLU A 88 -4.74 19.56 -5.52
CA GLU A 88 -4.29 18.17 -5.55
C GLU A 88 -2.90 18.06 -4.93
N PHE A 89 -2.70 17.02 -4.11
CA PHE A 89 -1.42 16.78 -3.46
C PHE A 89 -0.98 15.33 -3.65
N LEU A 90 -0.02 15.11 -4.56
CA LEU A 90 0.50 13.77 -4.83
C LEU A 90 1.50 13.34 -3.75
N LEU A 91 1.13 12.33 -2.96
CA LEU A 91 1.99 11.77 -1.92
C LEU A 91 3.10 10.90 -2.51
N GLY A 92 2.83 10.20 -3.59
CA GLY A 92 3.80 9.35 -4.26
C GLY A 92 3.18 8.16 -4.97
N ASP A 93 4.06 7.25 -5.38
CA ASP A 93 3.69 6.03 -6.09
C ASP A 93 3.94 4.80 -5.22
N ILE A 94 3.01 3.85 -5.25
CA ILE A 94 3.15 2.53 -4.65
C ILE A 94 3.03 1.51 -5.78
N VAL A 95 4.04 0.66 -5.93
CA VAL A 95 4.07 -0.41 -6.95
C VAL A 95 3.99 -1.76 -6.24
N ILE A 96 3.03 -2.60 -6.61
CA ILE A 96 2.82 -3.92 -6.01
C ILE A 96 2.95 -4.99 -7.09
N SER A 97 3.79 -6.01 -6.83
CA SER A 97 3.76 -7.24 -7.61
C SER A 97 2.58 -8.10 -7.14
N VAL A 98 1.52 -8.13 -7.95
CA VAL A 98 0.28 -8.84 -7.58
C VAL A 98 0.50 -10.35 -7.53
N PRO A 99 1.22 -10.99 -8.49
CA PRO A 99 1.53 -12.41 -8.38
C PRO A 99 2.35 -12.76 -7.14
N ARG A 100 3.28 -11.90 -6.75
CA ARG A 100 4.08 -12.10 -5.52
C ARG A 100 3.19 -11.97 -4.27
N ALA A 101 2.26 -11.02 -4.27
CA ALA A 101 1.29 -10.87 -3.18
C ALA A 101 0.43 -12.13 -3.01
N LEU A 102 -0.04 -12.73 -4.10
CA LEU A 102 -0.80 -13.98 -4.06
C LEU A 102 0.05 -15.13 -3.51
N GLU A 103 1.28 -15.26 -3.98
CA GLU A 103 2.23 -16.29 -3.51
C GLU A 103 2.49 -16.16 -2.00
N GLN A 104 2.74 -14.94 -1.51
CA GLN A 104 2.97 -14.67 -0.09
C GLN A 104 1.72 -14.97 0.75
N ALA A 105 0.53 -14.62 0.27
CA ALA A 105 -0.71 -14.95 0.94
C ALA A 105 -0.87 -16.46 1.13
N GLN A 106 -0.54 -17.26 0.11
CA GLN A 106 -0.58 -18.71 0.17
C GLN A 106 0.47 -19.27 1.14
N GLU A 107 1.68 -18.73 1.12
CA GLU A 107 2.77 -19.14 2.04
C GLU A 107 2.42 -18.86 3.50
N TYR A 108 1.84 -17.70 3.79
CA TYR A 108 1.49 -17.27 5.14
C TYR A 108 0.12 -17.80 5.59
N GLY A 109 -0.62 -18.45 4.71
CA GLY A 109 -1.93 -19.02 5.04
C GLY A 109 -3.01 -17.99 5.35
N HIS A 110 -2.98 -16.82 4.70
CA HIS A 110 -4.01 -15.80 4.88
C HIS A 110 -4.63 -15.36 3.53
N PRO A 111 -5.81 -14.68 3.56
CA PRO A 111 -6.46 -14.22 2.34
C PRO A 111 -5.60 -13.29 1.49
N PHE A 112 -5.74 -13.39 0.18
CA PHE A 112 -5.07 -12.50 -0.78
C PHE A 112 -5.36 -11.02 -0.49
N VAL A 113 -6.61 -10.69 -0.17
CA VAL A 113 -6.99 -9.32 0.17
C VAL A 113 -6.22 -8.78 1.37
N LYS A 114 -5.96 -9.63 2.36
CA LYS A 114 -5.18 -9.24 3.54
C LYS A 114 -3.74 -8.89 3.18
N GLU A 115 -3.12 -9.67 2.29
CA GLU A 115 -1.77 -9.41 1.80
C GLU A 115 -1.72 -8.09 1.00
N MET A 116 -2.69 -7.87 0.12
CA MET A 116 -2.78 -6.63 -0.66
C MET A 116 -2.93 -5.41 0.25
N LEU A 117 -3.75 -5.50 1.28
CA LEU A 117 -3.92 -4.43 2.27
C LEU A 117 -2.63 -4.18 3.04
N PHE A 118 -1.95 -5.24 3.48
CA PHE A 118 -0.67 -5.13 4.18
C PHE A 118 0.38 -4.41 3.32
N LEU A 119 0.54 -4.81 2.07
CA LEU A 119 1.52 -4.19 1.18
C LEU A 119 1.17 -2.73 0.87
N ALA A 120 -0.11 -2.43 0.68
CA ALA A 120 -0.56 -1.05 0.44
C ALA A 120 -0.31 -0.16 1.66
N VAL A 121 -0.65 -0.59 2.86
CA VAL A 121 -0.42 0.15 4.10
C VAL A 121 1.08 0.33 4.36
N HIS A 122 1.87 -0.72 4.17
CA HIS A 122 3.33 -0.68 4.28
C HIS A 122 3.93 0.36 3.33
N GLY A 123 3.51 0.32 2.06
CA GLY A 123 3.94 1.30 1.06
C GLY A 123 3.54 2.74 1.43
N MET A 124 2.31 2.92 1.93
CA MET A 124 1.83 4.23 2.35
C MET A 124 2.64 4.83 3.50
N LEU A 125 2.99 4.01 4.49
CA LEU A 125 3.83 4.45 5.60
C LEU A 125 5.22 4.88 5.12
N HIS A 126 5.78 4.17 4.15
CA HIS A 126 7.03 4.60 3.51
C HIS A 126 6.88 5.95 2.78
N LEU A 127 5.75 6.19 2.10
CA LEU A 127 5.48 7.50 1.48
C LEU A 127 5.48 8.64 2.52
N LEU A 128 5.07 8.35 3.74
CA LEU A 128 5.02 9.31 4.83
C LEU A 128 6.35 9.42 5.61
N GLY A 129 7.39 8.71 5.17
CA GLY A 129 8.72 8.80 5.75
C GLY A 129 9.07 7.74 6.78
N TYR A 130 8.19 6.78 7.05
CA TYR A 130 8.53 5.66 7.92
C TYR A 130 9.57 4.77 7.28
N ASP A 131 10.51 4.29 8.08
CA ASP A 131 11.57 3.39 7.66
C ASP A 131 11.68 2.24 8.66
N HIS A 132 12.25 1.12 8.22
CA HIS A 132 12.44 -0.07 9.04
C HIS A 132 13.93 -0.49 9.17
N GLU A 133 14.87 0.40 8.80
CA GLU A 133 16.29 0.13 8.90
C GLU A 133 16.79 0.09 10.35
N LEU A 134 16.25 0.96 11.22
CA LEU A 134 16.55 0.97 12.64
C LEU A 134 15.48 0.17 13.40
N GLU A 135 15.90 -0.55 14.45
CA GLU A 135 15.01 -1.43 15.22
C GLU A 135 13.81 -0.70 15.82
N ASP A 136 14.01 0.50 16.38
CA ASP A 136 12.91 1.29 16.96
C ASP A 136 11.96 1.80 15.89
N ASP A 137 12.47 2.20 14.74
CA ASP A 137 11.66 2.64 13.60
C ASP A 137 10.87 1.48 13.02
N ALA A 138 11.48 0.29 12.91
CA ALA A 138 10.79 -0.92 12.47
C ALA A 138 9.63 -1.28 13.38
N LYS A 139 9.83 -1.24 14.70
CA LYS A 139 8.77 -1.51 15.68
C LYS A 139 7.62 -0.51 15.58
N ARG A 140 7.94 0.75 15.40
CA ARG A 140 6.95 1.84 15.23
C ARG A 140 6.12 1.63 13.99
N MET A 141 6.76 1.29 12.87
CA MET A 141 6.09 1.00 11.60
C MET A 141 5.17 -0.22 11.73
N ILE A 142 5.64 -1.32 12.30
CA ILE A 142 4.85 -2.53 12.52
C ILE A 142 3.62 -2.24 13.40
N SER A 143 3.78 -1.45 14.44
CA SER A 143 2.68 -1.04 15.32
C SER A 143 1.60 -0.26 14.55
N LYS A 144 2.00 0.66 13.68
CA LYS A 144 1.09 1.45 12.83
C LYS A 144 0.38 0.55 11.83
N GLU A 145 1.09 -0.36 11.18
CA GLU A 145 0.51 -1.32 10.24
C GLU A 145 -0.58 -2.15 10.91
N LYS A 146 -0.28 -2.74 12.07
CA LYS A 146 -1.24 -3.56 12.83
C LYS A 146 -2.47 -2.78 13.23
N LYS A 147 -2.31 -1.54 13.68
CA LYS A 147 -3.41 -0.68 14.09
C LYS A 147 -4.39 -0.44 12.95
N VAL A 148 -3.89 -0.03 11.79
CA VAL A 148 -4.71 0.24 10.62
C VAL A 148 -5.37 -1.04 10.10
N LEU A 149 -4.62 -2.13 9.99
CA LEU A 149 -5.14 -3.40 9.50
C LEU A 149 -6.21 -3.99 10.43
N ASN A 150 -6.09 -3.80 11.74
CA ASN A 150 -7.11 -4.22 12.69
C ASN A 150 -8.41 -3.43 12.54
N MET A 151 -8.36 -2.17 12.11
CA MET A 151 -9.56 -1.38 11.82
C MET A 151 -10.33 -1.90 10.61
N ILE A 152 -9.63 -2.48 9.65
CA ILE A 152 -10.20 -3.01 8.39
C ILE A 152 -10.40 -4.52 8.46
N GLY A 153 -9.58 -5.22 9.25
CA GLY A 153 -9.58 -6.67 9.40
C GLY A 153 -10.94 -7.31 9.64
N PRO A 154 -11.82 -6.76 10.51
CA PRO A 154 -13.15 -7.34 10.71
C PRO A 154 -13.99 -7.42 9.43
N VAL A 155 -13.80 -6.47 8.51
CA VAL A 155 -14.48 -6.47 7.20
C VAL A 155 -13.93 -7.56 6.30
N VAL A 156 -12.62 -7.81 6.35
CA VAL A 156 -11.91 -8.84 5.57
C VAL A 156 -12.23 -10.25 6.09
N GLU A 157 -12.35 -10.41 7.41
CA GLU A 157 -12.61 -11.71 8.06
C GLU A 157 -14.08 -12.13 7.95
N HIS A 158 -15.00 -11.19 7.73
CA HIS A 158 -16.43 -11.44 7.64
C HIS A 158 -16.93 -11.84 6.25
N ASP A 159 -16.05 -12.00 5.28
CA ASP A 159 -16.41 -12.53 3.97
C ASP A 159 -16.68 -14.04 4.02
N GLY A 160 -17.60 -14.41 4.90
CA GLY A 160 -18.27 -15.72 4.93
C GLY A 160 -17.34 -16.93 5.08
N ASP A 161 -17.78 -17.94 5.75
CA ASP A 161 -17.33 -19.35 5.85
C ASP A 161 -15.81 -19.69 5.77
N GLY A 162 -14.90 -18.75 6.02
CA GLY A 162 -13.45 -19.03 6.10
C GLY A 162 -12.77 -19.38 4.80
N ARG A 163 -13.43 -19.18 3.66
CA ARG A 163 -12.83 -19.37 2.35
C ARG A 163 -12.26 -18.05 1.85
N THR A 164 -11.01 -18.12 1.40
CA THR A 164 -10.35 -17.00 0.72
C THR A 164 -11.10 -16.72 -0.58
N LYS A 165 -11.89 -15.68 -0.61
CA LYS A 165 -12.37 -15.14 -1.88
C LYS A 165 -11.32 -14.19 -2.42
N ILE A 166 -10.63 -14.65 -3.42
CA ILE A 166 -9.74 -13.80 -4.21
C ILE A 166 -10.57 -12.94 -5.13
#